data_ccd07cb47879af1225bf16743fffff1e
#
_entry.id   ccd07cb47879af1225bf16743fffff1e
#
_cell.length_a   1.000
_cell.length_b   1.000
_cell.length_c   1.000
_cell.angle_alpha   90.00
_cell.angle_beta   90.00
_cell.angle_gamma   90.00
#
_symmetry.space_group_name_H-M   'P 1'
#
loop_
_entity.id
_entity.type
_entity.pdbx_description
1 polymer ?
#
loop_
_entity_poly.entity_id
_entity_poly.type
_entity_poly.pdbx_seq_one_letter_code
_entity_poly.pdbx_strand_id
1 'polypeptide(L)'
;MSQIKLTANSGGGTVALKGPSSTASNAAIELTVPGTSNATLLTSASTTGKVLQFDSVKWGTYTSTTSSSYIDTGLTINITPQKADSTIAIVGRIQLCKTSYTAIARLLRDSTEIDSNPDSGGNTDLFTFYSQSSYMSIGIPFMADDPSHNSTSQLTYKLQIKSDGGNTLYINGHNNNTGSYYSMSYMSVMEIAP
;
A
#
# COMPACT_ATOMS: atom_id res chain seq x y z
N MET A 1 -33.78 22.49 18.91
CA MET A 1 -33.22 21.53 17.94
C MET A 1 -34.31 20.46 17.69
N SER A 2 -34.74 20.31 16.44
CA SER A 2 -35.68 19.25 16.08
C SER A 2 -34.91 17.94 15.91
N GLN A 3 -35.46 16.84 16.41
CA GLN A 3 -34.86 15.51 16.29
C GLN A 3 -35.96 14.45 16.12
N ILE A 4 -35.66 13.40 15.37
CA ILE A 4 -36.44 12.18 15.32
C ILE A 4 -35.78 11.18 16.25
N LYS A 5 -36.50 10.62 17.21
CA LYS A 5 -36.04 9.57 18.11
C LYS A 5 -36.67 8.25 17.73
N LEU A 6 -35.83 7.22 17.60
CA LEU A 6 -36.25 5.84 17.43
C LEU A 6 -35.89 5.07 18.70
N THR A 7 -36.85 4.36 19.28
CA THR A 7 -36.64 3.54 20.49
C THR A 7 -36.25 2.13 20.03
N ALA A 8 -35.22 1.55 20.64
CA ALA A 8 -34.86 0.17 20.38
C ALA A 8 -35.94 -0.80 20.90
N ASN A 9 -36.22 -1.88 20.15
CA ASN A 9 -37.23 -2.89 20.51
C ASN A 9 -36.88 -3.66 21.83
N SER A 10 -35.61 -3.67 22.21
CA SER A 10 -35.14 -4.27 23.46
C SER A 10 -33.90 -3.52 23.95
N GLY A 11 -33.64 -3.55 25.26
CA GLY A 11 -32.46 -2.93 25.87
C GLY A 11 -32.59 -1.45 26.24
N GLY A 12 -33.75 -0.81 26.04
CA GLY A 12 -34.08 0.52 26.53
C GLY A 12 -33.28 1.71 25.99
N GLY A 13 -32.47 1.52 24.94
CA GLY A 13 -31.75 2.59 24.28
C GLY A 13 -32.56 3.37 23.25
N THR A 14 -32.18 4.60 22.91
CA THR A 14 -32.76 5.40 21.84
C THR A 14 -31.72 5.81 20.81
N VAL A 15 -32.10 5.77 19.54
CA VAL A 15 -31.33 6.37 18.45
C VAL A 15 -32.00 7.67 18.06
N ALA A 16 -31.25 8.75 17.94
CA ALA A 16 -31.77 10.05 17.54
C ALA A 16 -31.01 10.56 16.32
N LEU A 17 -31.77 11.00 15.32
CA LEU A 17 -31.26 11.85 14.23
C LEU A 17 -31.30 13.29 14.71
N LYS A 18 -30.13 13.92 14.85
CA LYS A 18 -30.02 15.33 15.24
C LYS A 18 -29.57 16.14 14.05
N GLY A 19 -30.24 17.24 13.77
CA GLY A 19 -29.72 18.25 12.86
C GLY A 19 -28.42 18.87 13.38
N PRO A 20 -27.55 19.37 12.51
CA PRO A 20 -26.38 20.12 12.93
C PRO A 20 -26.76 21.38 13.70
N SER A 21 -25.87 21.87 14.56
CA SER A 21 -26.09 23.12 15.33
C SER A 21 -26.17 24.36 14.41
N SER A 22 -25.54 24.30 13.25
CA SER A 22 -25.59 25.31 12.21
C SER A 22 -25.29 24.67 10.86
N THR A 23 -25.81 25.27 9.78
CA THR A 23 -25.46 24.95 8.41
C THR A 23 -24.77 26.15 7.77
N ALA A 24 -23.77 25.94 6.93
CA ALA A 24 -23.14 27.01 6.19
C ALA A 24 -24.17 27.63 5.22
N SER A 25 -24.33 28.94 5.28
CA SER A 25 -25.17 29.71 4.34
C SER A 25 -26.63 29.23 4.22
N ASN A 26 -27.24 28.74 5.30
CA ASN A 26 -28.61 28.18 5.30
C ASN A 26 -28.84 27.05 4.29
N ALA A 27 -27.79 26.33 3.91
CA ALA A 27 -27.92 25.21 2.98
C ALA A 27 -28.79 24.09 3.57
N ALA A 28 -29.68 23.54 2.75
CA ALA A 28 -30.40 22.32 3.09
C ALA A 28 -29.41 21.14 3.01
N ILE A 29 -29.36 20.36 4.10
CA ILE A 29 -28.59 19.11 4.13
C ILE A 29 -29.58 17.97 3.96
N GLU A 30 -29.45 17.24 2.87
CA GLU A 30 -30.27 16.06 2.59
C GLU A 30 -29.50 14.78 2.91
N LEU A 31 -30.10 13.91 3.70
CA LEU A 31 -29.62 12.56 3.94
C LEU A 31 -30.53 11.58 3.19
N THR A 32 -30.06 11.07 2.06
CA THR A 32 -30.79 10.05 1.31
C THR A 32 -30.52 8.68 1.93
N VAL A 33 -31.56 8.04 2.45
CA VAL A 33 -31.46 6.67 2.94
C VAL A 33 -31.57 5.72 1.74
N PRO A 34 -30.64 4.74 1.59
CA PRO A 34 -30.73 3.77 0.51
C PRO A 34 -32.07 3.05 0.50
N GLY A 35 -32.73 2.98 -0.67
CA GLY A 35 -34.03 2.32 -0.84
C GLY A 35 -33.99 0.78 -0.88
N THR A 36 -32.83 0.17 -0.55
CA THR A 36 -32.67 -1.28 -0.48
C THR A 36 -32.86 -1.79 0.94
N SER A 37 -33.53 -2.94 1.10
CA SER A 37 -33.65 -3.61 2.40
C SER A 37 -32.28 -3.96 2.95
N ASN A 38 -32.05 -3.75 4.25
CA ASN A 38 -30.80 -4.04 4.96
C ASN A 38 -29.58 -3.19 4.56
N ALA A 39 -29.78 -1.95 4.14
CA ALA A 39 -28.68 -1.02 3.94
C ALA A 39 -28.14 -0.52 5.29
N THR A 40 -26.82 -0.55 5.46
CA THR A 40 -26.13 0.01 6.61
C THR A 40 -25.55 1.38 6.28
N LEU A 41 -25.91 2.41 7.04
CA LEU A 41 -25.26 3.71 6.97
C LEU A 41 -23.89 3.60 7.64
N LEU A 42 -22.85 3.68 6.85
CA LEU A 42 -21.48 3.79 7.37
C LEU A 42 -21.29 5.19 7.95
N THR A 43 -21.13 5.26 9.26
CA THR A 43 -20.78 6.51 9.96
C THR A 43 -19.27 6.67 10.07
N SER A 44 -18.79 7.84 10.50
CA SER A 44 -17.38 8.04 10.84
C SER A 44 -16.89 7.13 11.98
N ALA A 45 -17.82 6.58 12.77
CA ALA A 45 -17.55 5.60 13.81
C ALA A 45 -17.56 4.14 13.31
N SER A 46 -18.02 3.89 12.07
CA SER A 46 -17.91 2.57 11.45
C SER A 46 -16.46 2.37 11.00
N THR A 47 -15.75 1.46 11.64
CA THR A 47 -14.29 1.33 11.51
C THR A 47 -13.88 0.12 10.68
N THR A 48 -14.66 -0.96 10.67
CA THR A 48 -14.26 -2.23 10.08
C THR A 48 -14.16 -2.13 8.55
N GLY A 49 -12.97 -2.38 8.01
CA GLY A 49 -12.71 -2.42 6.56
C GLY A 49 -12.75 -1.06 5.84
N LYS A 50 -12.87 0.05 6.58
CA LYS A 50 -12.86 1.39 5.99
C LYS A 50 -11.43 1.78 5.60
N VAL A 51 -11.24 2.25 4.36
CA VAL A 51 -9.99 2.91 3.97
C VAL A 51 -9.94 4.28 4.66
N LEU A 52 -8.97 4.46 5.54
CA LEU A 52 -8.76 5.70 6.30
C LEU A 52 -7.97 6.72 5.48
N GLN A 53 -6.97 6.26 4.75
CA GLN A 53 -6.14 7.08 3.87
C GLN A 53 -5.51 6.24 2.77
N PHE A 54 -5.08 6.93 1.72
CA PHE A 54 -4.39 6.35 0.58
C PHE A 54 -3.30 7.31 0.13
N ASP A 55 -2.13 6.78 -0.24
CA ASP A 55 -1.07 7.53 -0.89
C ASP A 55 -0.39 6.68 -1.96
N SER A 56 0.30 7.34 -2.91
CA SER A 56 1.01 6.66 -3.99
C SER A 56 2.24 7.41 -4.45
N VAL A 57 3.26 6.67 -4.85
CA VAL A 57 4.50 7.19 -5.41
C VAL A 57 4.79 6.55 -6.77
N LYS A 58 5.31 7.35 -7.68
CA LYS A 58 5.88 6.89 -8.96
C LYS A 58 7.38 7.19 -8.96
N TRP A 59 8.15 6.23 -9.41
CA TRP A 59 9.59 6.35 -9.48
C TRP A 59 10.12 5.86 -10.83
N GLY A 60 10.80 6.73 -11.57
CA GLY A 60 11.25 6.47 -12.93
C GLY A 60 12.77 6.58 -13.13
N THR A 61 13.55 6.80 -12.06
CA THR A 61 15.00 6.89 -12.20
C THR A 61 15.59 5.54 -12.62
N TYR A 62 16.29 5.55 -13.75
CA TYR A 62 17.06 4.39 -14.19
C TYR A 62 18.25 4.16 -13.27
N THR A 63 18.46 2.93 -12.86
CA THR A 63 19.64 2.51 -12.11
C THR A 63 19.99 1.06 -12.39
N SER A 64 21.18 0.62 -11.99
CA SER A 64 21.61 -0.76 -12.13
C SER A 64 22.46 -1.18 -10.94
N THR A 65 22.52 -2.49 -10.69
CA THR A 65 23.33 -3.07 -9.64
C THR A 65 23.81 -4.46 -10.01
N THR A 66 24.96 -4.84 -9.47
CA THR A 66 25.48 -6.22 -9.47
C THR A 66 25.58 -6.77 -8.05
N SER A 67 25.10 -6.01 -7.06
CA SER A 67 25.22 -6.33 -5.64
C SER A 67 24.49 -7.62 -5.28
N SER A 68 25.18 -8.55 -4.65
CA SER A 68 24.58 -9.73 -4.00
C SER A 68 24.00 -9.43 -2.62
N SER A 69 24.22 -8.22 -2.10
CA SER A 69 23.55 -7.71 -0.91
C SER A 69 22.36 -6.83 -1.30
N TYR A 70 21.32 -6.80 -0.45
CA TYR A 70 20.16 -5.94 -0.68
C TYR A 70 20.55 -4.47 -0.71
N ILE A 71 20.07 -3.77 -1.71
CA ILE A 71 20.20 -2.31 -1.87
C ILE A 71 18.81 -1.68 -1.99
N ASP A 72 18.69 -0.43 -1.58
CA ASP A 72 17.47 0.35 -1.79
C ASP A 72 17.26 0.61 -3.29
N THR A 73 16.06 0.34 -3.79
CA THR A 73 15.72 0.59 -5.20
C THR A 73 15.52 2.08 -5.49
N GLY A 74 15.13 2.86 -4.48
CA GLY A 74 14.61 4.22 -4.60
C GLY A 74 13.07 4.28 -4.57
N LEU A 75 12.39 3.14 -4.72
CA LEU A 75 10.93 3.07 -4.58
C LEU A 75 10.58 3.06 -3.08
N THR A 76 10.18 4.23 -2.57
CA THR A 76 9.93 4.50 -1.15
C THR A 76 8.68 5.34 -1.00
N ILE A 77 7.86 5.02 0.00
CA ILE A 77 6.65 5.78 0.35
C ILE A 77 6.54 5.92 1.87
N ASN A 78 6.03 7.06 2.31
CA ASN A 78 5.79 7.34 3.72
C ASN A 78 4.29 7.40 3.99
N ILE A 79 3.87 6.92 5.15
CA ILE A 79 2.50 7.07 5.65
C ILE A 79 2.54 7.32 7.15
N THR A 80 1.65 8.17 7.65
CA THR A 80 1.45 8.36 9.09
C THR A 80 0.09 7.77 9.45
N PRO A 81 0.06 6.56 10.06
CA PRO A 81 -1.20 5.89 10.34
C PRO A 81 -2.07 6.70 11.31
N GLN A 82 -3.37 6.69 11.06
CA GLN A 82 -4.37 7.32 11.93
C GLN A 82 -4.67 6.44 13.15
N LYS A 83 -4.45 5.12 13.03
CA LYS A 83 -4.68 4.15 14.09
C LYS A 83 -3.50 3.18 14.19
N ALA A 84 -3.11 2.85 15.43
CA ALA A 84 -2.01 1.91 15.67
C ALA A 84 -2.38 0.45 15.36
N ASP A 85 -3.66 0.12 15.40
CA ASP A 85 -4.24 -1.21 15.15
C ASP A 85 -4.83 -1.39 13.76
N SER A 86 -4.59 -0.42 12.85
CA SER A 86 -4.98 -0.53 11.44
C SER A 86 -4.02 -1.47 10.67
N THR A 87 -4.45 -1.88 9.50
CA THR A 87 -3.60 -2.62 8.55
C THR A 87 -3.16 -1.68 7.44
N ILE A 88 -1.88 -1.69 7.09
CA ILE A 88 -1.38 -1.00 5.90
C ILE A 88 -1.27 -2.02 4.77
N ALA A 89 -2.13 -1.90 3.77
CA ALA A 89 -2.05 -2.68 2.54
C ALA A 89 -1.15 -1.94 1.53
N ILE A 90 -0.18 -2.66 1.00
CA ILE A 90 0.82 -2.15 0.05
C ILE A 90 0.65 -2.87 -1.28
N VAL A 91 0.54 -2.12 -2.37
CA VAL A 91 0.51 -2.66 -3.72
C VAL A 91 1.46 -1.88 -4.62
N GLY A 92 2.13 -2.56 -5.52
CA GLY A 92 3.04 -1.88 -6.41
C GLY A 92 3.47 -2.72 -7.61
N ARG A 93 4.30 -2.09 -8.43
CA ARG A 93 4.98 -2.73 -9.54
C ARG A 93 6.36 -2.14 -9.68
N ILE A 94 7.37 -3.00 -9.79
CA ILE A 94 8.72 -2.61 -10.11
C ILE A 94 9.09 -3.09 -11.52
N GLN A 95 9.77 -2.25 -12.28
CA GLN A 95 10.27 -2.59 -13.61
C GLN A 95 11.71 -3.07 -13.51
N LEU A 96 11.92 -4.32 -13.92
CA LEU A 96 13.20 -4.99 -13.84
C LEU A 96 13.61 -5.57 -15.17
N CYS A 97 14.93 -5.55 -15.42
CA CYS A 97 15.57 -6.29 -16.49
C CYS A 97 16.88 -6.87 -15.97
N LYS A 98 17.16 -8.11 -16.29
CA LYS A 98 18.38 -8.79 -15.84
C LYS A 98 18.98 -9.62 -16.97
N THR A 99 20.30 -9.64 -17.05
CA THR A 99 21.02 -10.33 -18.13
C THR A 99 21.01 -11.85 -17.99
N SER A 100 21.05 -12.34 -16.77
CA SER A 100 20.87 -13.75 -16.39
C SER A 100 20.76 -13.92 -14.89
N TYR A 101 20.39 -15.10 -14.41
CA TYR A 101 20.17 -15.43 -13.01
C TYR A 101 19.00 -14.68 -12.36
N THR A 102 18.93 -14.75 -11.06
CA THR A 102 17.80 -14.32 -10.25
C THR A 102 18.02 -12.93 -9.67
N ALA A 103 16.98 -12.12 -9.63
CA ALA A 103 16.86 -10.96 -8.77
C ALA A 103 15.87 -11.28 -7.65
N ILE A 104 16.17 -10.84 -6.45
CA ILE A 104 15.41 -11.13 -5.25
C ILE A 104 15.06 -9.82 -4.58
N ALA A 105 13.79 -9.64 -4.23
CA ALA A 105 13.29 -8.42 -3.62
C ALA A 105 12.69 -8.66 -2.24
N ARG A 106 12.76 -7.66 -1.38
CA ARG A 106 12.08 -7.62 -0.08
C ARG A 106 11.48 -6.26 0.19
N LEU A 107 10.44 -6.23 1.01
CA LEU A 107 9.80 -5.01 1.45
C LEU A 107 10.15 -4.74 2.91
N LEU A 108 10.54 -3.51 3.20
CA LEU A 108 10.83 -3.05 4.55
C LEU A 108 9.84 -1.99 4.99
N ARG A 109 9.43 -2.06 6.26
CA ARG A 109 8.92 -0.94 7.05
C ARG A 109 10.08 -0.41 7.89
N ASP A 110 10.54 0.79 7.62
CA ASP A 110 11.74 1.37 8.21
C ASP A 110 12.97 0.45 8.03
N SER A 111 13.32 -0.34 9.05
CA SER A 111 14.38 -1.35 9.01
C SER A 111 13.87 -2.78 9.18
N THR A 112 12.56 -2.95 9.41
CA THR A 112 11.95 -4.25 9.64
C THR A 112 11.42 -4.81 8.33
N GLU A 113 11.79 -6.03 8.00
CA GLU A 113 11.23 -6.76 6.88
C GLU A 113 9.79 -7.18 7.19
N ILE A 114 8.89 -6.95 6.23
CA ILE A 114 7.48 -7.28 6.35
C ILE A 114 7.07 -8.23 5.22
N ASP A 115 6.01 -9.01 5.48
CA ASP A 115 5.41 -9.95 4.50
C ASP A 115 6.46 -10.88 3.88
N SER A 116 7.35 -11.37 4.71
CA SER A 116 8.38 -12.31 4.32
C SER A 116 7.81 -13.74 4.28
N ASN A 117 8.09 -14.47 3.21
CA ASN A 117 7.84 -15.91 3.18
C ASN A 117 8.80 -16.62 4.16
N PRO A 118 8.33 -17.23 5.24
CA PRO A 118 9.18 -17.93 6.22
C PRO A 118 9.68 -19.28 5.69
N ASP A 119 9.92 -19.42 4.39
CA ASP A 119 10.37 -20.67 3.83
C ASP A 119 11.73 -21.09 4.42
N SER A 120 11.91 -22.37 4.54
CA SER A 120 12.93 -23.08 5.32
C SER A 120 14.39 -22.82 4.93
N GLY A 121 14.67 -21.86 4.07
CA GLY A 121 16.00 -21.48 3.60
C GLY A 121 16.56 -20.18 4.17
N GLY A 122 15.82 -19.47 5.05
CA GLY A 122 16.26 -18.18 5.59
C GLY A 122 16.26 -17.02 4.58
N ASN A 123 15.68 -17.22 3.41
CA ASN A 123 15.41 -16.16 2.44
C ASN A 123 13.96 -15.70 2.63
N THR A 124 13.84 -14.48 3.10
CA THR A 124 12.55 -13.80 3.33
C THR A 124 12.25 -12.92 2.13
N ASP A 125 11.89 -13.53 1.00
CA ASP A 125 11.76 -12.81 -0.26
C ASP A 125 10.30 -12.45 -0.54
N LEU A 126 10.02 -11.19 -0.83
CA LEU A 126 8.72 -10.76 -1.32
C LEU A 126 8.41 -11.37 -2.70
N PHE A 127 9.40 -11.38 -3.58
CA PHE A 127 9.35 -12.07 -4.86
C PHE A 127 10.75 -12.36 -5.40
N THR A 128 10.79 -13.32 -6.31
CA THR A 128 11.97 -13.70 -7.07
C THR A 128 11.70 -13.47 -8.56
N PHE A 129 12.62 -12.82 -9.25
CA PHE A 129 12.54 -12.55 -10.68
C PHE A 129 13.71 -13.21 -11.41
N TYR A 130 13.39 -13.96 -12.46
CA TYR A 130 14.37 -14.57 -13.35
C TYR A 130 14.16 -14.11 -14.79
N SER A 131 15.21 -13.67 -15.46
CA SER A 131 15.18 -13.30 -16.86
C SER A 131 16.46 -13.79 -17.55
N GLN A 132 16.34 -14.11 -18.82
CA GLN A 132 17.46 -14.49 -19.71
C GLN A 132 17.74 -13.44 -20.79
N SER A 133 17.08 -12.28 -20.71
CA SER A 133 17.22 -11.25 -21.72
C SER A 133 17.59 -9.90 -21.11
N SER A 134 18.71 -9.35 -21.54
CA SER A 134 19.19 -8.03 -21.14
C SER A 134 18.45 -6.85 -21.79
N TYR A 135 17.54 -7.15 -22.71
CA TYR A 135 16.81 -6.14 -23.50
C TYR A 135 15.32 -6.06 -23.18
N MET A 136 14.84 -6.89 -22.26
CA MET A 136 13.43 -6.95 -21.91
C MET A 136 13.22 -6.45 -20.48
N SER A 137 12.60 -5.28 -20.34
CA SER A 137 12.13 -4.79 -19.04
C SER A 137 10.73 -5.32 -18.75
N ILE A 138 10.58 -5.97 -17.62
CA ILE A 138 9.33 -6.61 -17.18
C ILE A 138 8.84 -5.93 -15.91
N GLY A 139 7.56 -5.59 -15.87
CA GLY A 139 6.89 -5.08 -14.68
C GLY A 139 6.47 -6.23 -13.77
N ILE A 140 7.09 -6.32 -12.62
CA ILE A 140 6.78 -7.32 -11.59
C ILE A 140 5.82 -6.70 -10.58
N PRO A 141 4.56 -7.14 -10.53
CA PRO A 141 3.63 -6.70 -9.51
C PRO A 141 4.01 -7.30 -8.15
N PHE A 142 3.73 -6.57 -7.08
CA PHE A 142 3.84 -7.06 -5.72
C PHE A 142 2.72 -6.50 -4.86
N MET A 143 2.41 -7.22 -3.81
CA MET A 143 1.49 -6.79 -2.76
C MET A 143 1.96 -7.35 -1.42
N ALA A 144 1.64 -6.64 -0.35
CA ALA A 144 1.99 -6.98 1.02
C ALA A 144 0.99 -6.34 1.97
N ASP A 145 0.86 -6.94 3.15
CA ASP A 145 0.06 -6.39 4.25
C ASP A 145 0.93 -6.21 5.49
N ASP A 146 0.73 -5.11 6.20
CA ASP A 146 1.36 -4.85 7.49
C ASP A 146 0.29 -4.62 8.57
N PRO A 147 -0.22 -5.69 9.19
CA PRO A 147 -1.23 -5.60 10.26
C PRO A 147 -0.61 -5.31 11.63
N SER A 148 0.71 -5.27 11.74
CA SER A 148 1.43 -5.24 13.02
C SER A 148 2.36 -4.04 13.17
N HIS A 149 2.04 -2.91 12.51
CA HIS A 149 2.89 -1.72 12.61
C HIS A 149 2.85 -1.05 13.99
N ASN A 150 1.74 -1.20 14.75
CA ASN A 150 1.57 -0.73 16.14
C ASN A 150 2.02 0.72 16.38
N SER A 151 1.80 1.62 15.42
CA SER A 151 2.32 2.97 15.46
C SER A 151 1.35 3.97 14.82
N THR A 152 1.33 5.17 15.36
CA THR A 152 0.74 6.37 14.74
C THR A 152 1.80 7.39 14.35
N SER A 153 3.09 7.05 14.46
CA SER A 153 4.18 7.82 13.90
C SER A 153 4.36 7.53 12.41
N GLN A 154 5.07 8.41 11.71
CA GLN A 154 5.38 8.18 10.30
C GLN A 154 6.17 6.86 10.13
N LEU A 155 5.72 6.04 9.17
CA LEU A 155 6.35 4.80 8.74
C LEU A 155 6.87 4.99 7.31
N THR A 156 8.00 4.39 7.01
CA THR A 156 8.62 4.40 5.68
C THR A 156 8.61 3.00 5.10
N TYR A 157 7.87 2.78 4.01
CA TYR A 157 7.92 1.54 3.25
C TYR A 157 8.86 1.69 2.08
N LYS A 158 9.78 0.73 1.92
CA LYS A 158 10.75 0.75 0.83
C LYS A 158 11.03 -0.64 0.28
N LEU A 159 11.19 -0.70 -1.04
CA LEU A 159 11.57 -1.91 -1.73
C LEU A 159 13.09 -2.00 -1.85
N GLN A 160 13.65 -3.11 -1.41
CA GLN A 160 15.05 -3.46 -1.61
C GLN A 160 15.18 -4.63 -2.58
N ILE A 161 16.32 -4.69 -3.27
CA ILE A 161 16.59 -5.74 -4.24
C ILE A 161 18.07 -6.13 -4.21
N LYS A 162 18.35 -7.39 -4.53
CA LYS A 162 19.71 -7.90 -4.76
C LYS A 162 19.78 -8.66 -6.07
N SER A 163 20.97 -8.73 -6.64
CA SER A 163 21.27 -9.53 -7.82
C SER A 163 21.95 -10.83 -7.39
N ASP A 164 21.32 -11.96 -7.64
CA ASP A 164 22.00 -13.23 -7.49
C ASP A 164 22.94 -13.51 -8.68
N GLY A 165 24.09 -14.18 -8.41
CA GLY A 165 25.07 -14.53 -9.44
C GLY A 165 25.89 -13.38 -10.01
N GLY A 166 25.86 -12.17 -9.40
CA GLY A 166 26.74 -11.04 -9.77
C GLY A 166 26.48 -10.39 -11.13
N ASN A 167 25.41 -10.77 -11.83
CA ASN A 167 25.04 -10.19 -13.13
C ASN A 167 24.25 -8.90 -12.93
N THR A 168 24.39 -7.99 -13.91
CA THR A 168 23.76 -6.69 -13.84
C THR A 168 22.22 -6.81 -13.84
N LEU A 169 21.61 -6.23 -12.83
CA LEU A 169 20.19 -6.01 -12.71
C LEU A 169 19.91 -4.53 -13.01
N TYR A 170 19.00 -4.28 -13.92
CA TYR A 170 18.56 -2.94 -14.31
C TYR A 170 17.18 -2.66 -13.72
N ILE A 171 16.99 -1.47 -13.23
CA ILE A 171 15.73 -1.01 -12.63
C ILE A 171 15.24 0.19 -13.45
N ASN A 172 13.97 0.19 -13.85
CA ASN A 172 13.34 1.18 -14.71
C ASN A 172 13.99 1.34 -16.09
N GLY A 173 14.55 0.26 -16.62
CA GLY A 173 15.17 0.24 -17.96
C GLY A 173 15.78 -1.11 -18.29
N HIS A 174 16.68 -1.13 -19.27
CA HIS A 174 17.37 -2.34 -19.74
C HIS A 174 18.81 -2.04 -20.17
N ASN A 175 19.57 -3.06 -20.56
CA ASN A 175 21.01 -2.96 -20.84
C ASN A 175 21.37 -1.97 -21.98
N ASN A 176 20.50 -1.77 -22.96
CA ASN A 176 20.76 -0.86 -24.07
C ASN A 176 20.02 0.48 -23.89
N ASN A 177 20.19 1.10 -22.72
CA ASN A 177 19.46 2.32 -22.38
C ASN A 177 20.13 3.55 -23.01
N THR A 178 19.98 3.71 -24.32
CA THR A 178 20.48 4.85 -25.08
C THR A 178 19.54 6.06 -25.04
N GLY A 179 18.86 6.27 -23.91
CA GLY A 179 18.08 7.48 -23.63
C GLY A 179 16.61 7.46 -24.05
N SER A 180 16.06 6.34 -24.51
CA SER A 180 14.70 6.31 -25.08
C SER A 180 13.74 5.27 -24.46
N TYR A 181 14.19 4.42 -23.55
CA TYR A 181 13.39 3.28 -23.05
C TYR A 181 13.36 3.22 -21.53
N TYR A 182 12.85 4.29 -20.93
CA TYR A 182 12.61 4.33 -19.49
C TYR A 182 11.21 3.83 -19.16
N SER A 183 11.12 3.04 -18.11
CA SER A 183 9.86 2.59 -17.56
C SER A 183 9.72 3.10 -16.14
N MET A 184 8.49 3.07 -15.62
CA MET A 184 8.19 3.58 -14.28
C MET A 184 7.75 2.46 -13.36
N SER A 185 8.31 2.46 -12.17
CA SER A 185 7.81 1.71 -11.01
C SER A 185 6.85 2.57 -10.20
N TYR A 186 5.94 1.94 -9.48
CA TYR A 186 5.03 2.63 -8.57
C TYR A 186 4.73 1.78 -7.34
N MET A 187 4.38 2.45 -6.27
CA MET A 187 3.90 1.84 -5.03
C MET A 187 2.80 2.70 -4.44
N SER A 188 1.78 2.04 -3.90
CA SER A 188 0.67 2.68 -3.21
C SER A 188 0.47 2.01 -1.86
N VAL A 189 0.04 2.79 -0.89
CA VAL A 189 -0.31 2.33 0.46
C VAL A 189 -1.73 2.75 0.79
N MET A 190 -2.45 1.87 1.46
CA MET A 190 -3.80 2.11 1.98
C MET A 190 -3.84 1.73 3.45
N GLU A 191 -4.26 2.66 4.30
CA GLU A 191 -4.59 2.33 5.69
C GLU A 191 -6.03 1.85 5.77
N ILE A 192 -6.21 0.65 6.30
CA ILE A 192 -7.51 0.00 6.46
C ILE A 192 -7.81 -0.12 7.95
N ALA A 193 -8.93 0.43 8.39
CA ALA A 193 -9.39 0.33 9.78
C ALA A 193 -9.66 -1.12 10.19
N PRO A 194 -9.39 -1.49 11.44
CA PRO A 194 -9.65 -2.80 11.99
C PRO A 194 -11.13 -3.20 11.96
#